data_dd0876495ce4f81cda3b75e1d3f59699
#
_entry.id   dd0876495ce4f81cda3b75e1d3f59699
#
_cell.length_a   1.000
_cell.length_b   1.000
_cell.length_c   1.000
_cell.angle_alpha   90.00
_cell.angle_beta   90.00
_cell.angle_gamma   90.00
#
_symmetry.space_group_name_H-M   'P 1'
#
loop_
_entity.id
_entity.type
_entity.pdbx_description
1 polymer ?
#
loop_
_entity_poly.entity_id
_entity_poly.type
_entity_poly.pdbx_seq_one_letter_code
_entity_poly.pdbx_strand_id
1 'polypeptide(L)'
;MKKKLRILGVDDEPLIGESIAYVLEAPHRKIVVAKDGQEALALAAKEKFDVIITDHRMPRSGGLELVRKLRARKYTGKIIVLSGYLSPENIGTYEELAVDEVVGKPFDSTELREVIAALEEEL
;
A
#
# COMPACT_ATOMS: atom_id res chain seq x y z
N MET A 1 -18.88 -14.78 -10.87
CA MET A 1 -18.19 -13.53 -11.21
C MET A 1 -17.12 -13.22 -10.19
N LYS A 2 -15.93 -12.95 -10.63
CA LYS A 2 -14.85 -12.53 -9.75
C LYS A 2 -15.06 -11.06 -9.36
N LYS A 3 -14.92 -10.78 -8.08
CA LYS A 3 -14.91 -9.40 -7.61
C LYS A 3 -13.64 -8.72 -8.08
N LYS A 4 -13.71 -7.44 -8.29
CA LYS A 4 -12.51 -6.66 -8.61
C LYS A 4 -11.57 -6.65 -7.41
N LEU A 5 -10.27 -6.75 -7.68
CA LEU A 5 -9.25 -6.56 -6.67
C LEU A 5 -9.26 -5.08 -6.25
N ARG A 6 -9.37 -4.82 -4.97
CA ARG A 6 -9.45 -3.45 -4.46
C ARG A 6 -8.13 -3.05 -3.85
N ILE A 7 -7.56 -1.99 -4.39
CA ILE A 7 -6.23 -1.49 -3.99
C ILE A 7 -6.35 -0.07 -3.47
N LEU A 8 -5.76 0.19 -2.31
CA LEU A 8 -5.65 1.54 -1.76
C LEU A 8 -4.21 1.99 -1.86
N GLY A 9 -3.96 3.09 -2.57
CA GLY A 9 -2.65 3.70 -2.66
C GLY A 9 -2.58 4.92 -1.75
N VAL A 10 -1.56 5.02 -0.92
CA VAL A 10 -1.41 6.11 0.05
C VAL A 10 -0.09 6.84 -0.18
N ASP A 11 -0.17 8.10 -0.58
CA ASP A 11 1.01 8.93 -0.76
C ASP A 11 0.58 10.40 -0.65
N ASP A 12 1.39 11.22 0.02
CA ASP A 12 1.10 12.62 0.18
C ASP A 12 1.45 13.45 -1.06
N GLU A 13 2.17 12.86 -2.00
CA GLU A 13 2.47 13.49 -3.29
C GLU A 13 1.43 13.05 -4.33
N PRO A 14 0.57 13.99 -4.80
CA PRO A 14 -0.50 13.63 -5.74
C PRO A 14 0.00 12.92 -6.99
N LEU A 15 1.16 13.33 -7.52
CA LEU A 15 1.71 12.72 -8.72
C LEU A 15 2.09 11.26 -8.50
N ILE A 16 2.56 10.91 -7.31
CA ILE A 16 2.90 9.52 -6.99
C ILE A 16 1.63 8.69 -6.87
N GLY A 17 0.60 9.21 -6.19
CA GLY A 17 -0.69 8.54 -6.11
C GLY A 17 -1.29 8.27 -7.48
N GLU A 18 -1.25 9.27 -8.36
CA GLU A 18 -1.72 9.11 -9.74
C GLU A 18 -0.90 8.07 -10.50
N SER A 19 0.42 8.04 -10.28
CA SER A 19 1.30 7.08 -10.91
C SER A 19 0.97 5.65 -10.47
N ILE A 20 0.73 5.45 -9.19
CA ILE A 20 0.33 4.14 -8.67
C ILE A 20 -0.95 3.68 -9.35
N ALA A 21 -1.95 4.56 -9.40
CA ALA A 21 -3.23 4.25 -10.03
C ALA A 21 -3.05 3.91 -11.51
N TYR A 22 -2.26 4.70 -12.22
CA TYR A 22 -2.01 4.50 -13.64
C TYR A 22 -1.29 3.17 -13.91
N VAL A 23 -0.23 2.90 -13.14
CA VAL A 23 0.58 1.69 -13.32
C VAL A 23 -0.21 0.42 -13.07
N LEU A 24 -1.12 0.46 -12.09
CA LEU A 24 -1.87 -0.73 -11.66
C LEU A 24 -3.24 -0.85 -12.28
N GLU A 25 -3.66 0.14 -13.09
CA GLU A 25 -4.98 0.11 -13.72
C GLU A 25 -5.17 -1.16 -14.55
N ALA A 26 -6.29 -1.82 -14.35
CA ALA A 26 -6.67 -3.01 -15.10
C ALA A 26 -8.17 -3.25 -14.92
N PRO A 27 -8.81 -3.94 -15.88
CA PRO A 27 -10.26 -4.17 -15.79
C PRO A 27 -10.69 -4.92 -14.52
N HIS A 28 -9.82 -5.74 -13.96
CA HIS A 28 -10.11 -6.55 -12.77
C HIS A 28 -9.70 -5.86 -11.45
N ARG A 29 -9.29 -4.60 -11.52
CA ARG A 29 -8.85 -3.85 -10.35
C ARG A 29 -9.64 -2.57 -10.15
N LYS A 30 -9.86 -2.22 -8.88
CA LYS A 30 -10.39 -0.91 -8.50
C LYS A 30 -9.36 -0.25 -7.60
N ILE A 31 -8.85 0.91 -8.00
CA ILE A 31 -7.79 1.59 -7.28
C ILE A 31 -8.33 2.90 -6.70
N VAL A 32 -8.11 3.08 -5.40
CA VAL A 32 -8.47 4.29 -4.68
C VAL A 32 -7.19 4.89 -4.14
N VAL A 33 -7.08 6.21 -4.15
CA VAL A 33 -5.88 6.90 -3.67
C VAL A 33 -6.24 7.78 -2.47
N ALA A 34 -5.44 7.67 -1.42
CA ALA A 34 -5.53 8.51 -0.23
C ALA A 34 -4.29 9.38 -0.15
N LYS A 35 -4.45 10.60 0.35
CA LYS A 35 -3.34 11.57 0.42
C LYS A 35 -2.51 11.48 1.69
N ASP A 36 -3.01 10.78 2.71
CA ASP A 36 -2.29 10.59 3.97
C ASP A 36 -2.84 9.38 4.72
N GLY A 37 -2.18 9.05 5.83
CA GLY A 37 -2.57 7.89 6.63
C GLY A 37 -3.94 8.03 7.26
N GLN A 38 -4.34 9.25 7.63
CA GLN A 38 -5.62 9.49 8.25
C GLN A 38 -6.77 9.20 7.28
N GLU A 39 -6.65 9.71 6.05
CA GLU A 39 -7.62 9.42 5.00
C GLU A 39 -7.65 7.93 4.68
N ALA A 40 -6.48 7.30 4.63
CA ALA A 40 -6.37 5.86 4.37
C ALA A 40 -7.11 5.05 5.43
N LEU A 41 -6.95 5.40 6.71
CA LEU A 41 -7.65 4.71 7.78
C LEU A 41 -9.16 4.90 7.71
N ALA A 42 -9.60 6.10 7.35
CA ALA A 42 -11.03 6.38 7.18
C ALA A 42 -11.62 5.55 6.05
N LEU A 43 -10.90 5.46 4.93
CA LEU A 43 -11.34 4.66 3.79
C LEU A 43 -11.35 3.17 4.12
N ALA A 44 -10.32 2.69 4.80
CA ALA A 44 -10.23 1.28 5.18
C ALA A 44 -11.33 0.87 6.19
N ALA A 45 -11.84 1.83 6.94
CA ALA A 45 -12.96 1.57 7.86
C ALA A 45 -14.29 1.43 7.12
N LYS A 46 -14.42 2.07 5.96
CA LYS A 46 -15.66 2.07 5.18
C LYS A 46 -15.70 1.03 4.08
N GLU A 47 -14.55 0.71 3.52
CA GLU A 47 -14.44 -0.18 2.37
C GLU A 47 -13.40 -1.25 2.65
N LYS A 48 -13.59 -2.40 2.03
CA LYS A 48 -12.64 -3.49 2.17
C LYS A 48 -11.61 -3.39 1.04
N PHE A 49 -10.34 -3.39 1.41
CA PHE A 49 -9.24 -3.40 0.43
C PHE A 49 -8.47 -4.71 0.53
N ASP A 50 -8.11 -5.26 -0.61
CA ASP A 50 -7.32 -6.49 -0.68
C ASP A 50 -5.83 -6.20 -0.52
N VAL A 51 -5.41 -5.03 -1.00
CA VAL A 51 -4.01 -4.59 -0.95
C VAL A 51 -3.97 -3.11 -0.57
N ILE A 52 -3.06 -2.76 0.33
CA ILE A 52 -2.78 -1.36 0.66
C ILE A 52 -1.31 -1.09 0.35
N ILE A 53 -1.06 -0.07 -0.46
CA ILE A 53 0.28 0.38 -0.83
C ILE A 53 0.49 1.72 -0.16
N THR A 54 1.49 1.85 0.70
CA THR A 54 1.73 3.12 1.39
C THR A 54 3.17 3.57 1.25
N ASP A 55 3.36 4.88 1.15
CA ASP A 55 4.66 5.49 1.27
C ASP A 55 5.09 5.39 2.74
N HIS A 56 6.39 5.20 2.97
CA HIS A 56 6.95 5.16 4.31
C HIS A 56 6.97 6.55 4.95
N ARG A 57 7.38 7.54 4.17
CA ARG A 57 7.58 8.90 4.69
C ARG A 57 6.45 9.83 4.26
N MET A 58 5.59 10.16 5.21
CA MET A 58 4.50 11.10 5.00
C MET A 58 4.42 12.05 6.19
N PRO A 59 3.95 13.31 5.99
CA PRO A 59 3.77 14.23 7.10
C PRO A 59 2.77 13.70 8.12
N ARG A 60 2.94 14.07 9.36
CA ARG A 60 2.07 13.74 10.49
C ARG A 60 2.10 12.27 10.87
N SER A 61 1.55 11.42 10.04
CA SER A 61 1.44 10.00 10.30
C SER A 61 2.08 9.25 9.16
N GLY A 62 3.28 8.70 9.37
CA GLY A 62 4.02 7.96 8.36
C GLY A 62 3.46 6.58 8.10
N GLY A 63 4.05 5.92 7.11
CA GLY A 63 3.64 4.57 6.72
C GLY A 63 3.72 3.56 7.86
N LEU A 64 4.74 3.67 8.69
CA LEU A 64 4.91 2.74 9.83
C LEU A 64 3.73 2.84 10.81
N GLU A 65 3.34 4.06 11.15
CA GLU A 65 2.21 4.26 12.05
C GLU A 65 0.91 3.78 11.41
N LEU A 66 0.72 4.05 10.12
CA LEU A 66 -0.45 3.58 9.39
C LEU A 66 -0.53 2.06 9.42
N VAL A 67 0.58 1.37 9.14
CA VAL A 67 0.61 -0.10 9.13
C VAL A 67 0.30 -0.64 10.53
N ARG A 68 0.87 -0.05 11.57
CA ARG A 68 0.57 -0.46 12.95
C ARG A 68 -0.91 -0.37 13.25
N LYS A 69 -1.53 0.75 12.88
CA LYS A 69 -2.97 0.97 13.13
C LYS A 69 -3.83 -0.01 12.35
N LEU A 70 -3.47 -0.26 11.09
CA LEU A 70 -4.19 -1.23 10.27
C LEU A 70 -4.15 -2.63 10.89
N ARG A 71 -2.97 -3.08 11.30
CA ARG A 71 -2.84 -4.40 11.93
C ARG A 71 -3.56 -4.47 13.27
N ALA A 72 -3.52 -3.38 14.05
CA ALA A 72 -4.26 -3.31 15.32
C ALA A 72 -5.77 -3.41 15.11
N ARG A 73 -6.27 -2.94 13.97
CA ARG A 73 -7.68 -3.03 13.61
C ARG A 73 -8.03 -4.37 12.93
N LYS A 74 -7.10 -5.32 12.95
CA LYS A 74 -7.30 -6.66 12.37
C LYS A 74 -7.36 -6.67 10.83
N TYR A 75 -6.75 -5.68 10.19
CA TYR A 75 -6.63 -5.73 8.74
C TYR A 75 -5.72 -6.90 8.36
N THR A 76 -6.21 -7.81 7.54
CA THR A 76 -5.50 -9.03 7.15
C THR A 76 -5.09 -9.06 5.68
N GLY A 77 -5.34 -7.97 4.95
CA GLY A 77 -4.96 -7.89 3.54
C GLY A 77 -3.46 -7.68 3.35
N LYS A 78 -3.05 -7.62 2.10
CA LYS A 78 -1.65 -7.44 1.74
C LYS A 78 -1.23 -5.98 1.92
N ILE A 79 0.00 -5.76 2.38
CA ILE A 79 0.55 -4.42 2.55
C ILE A 79 1.89 -4.34 1.83
N ILE A 80 2.03 -3.29 1.01
CA ILE A 80 3.28 -2.96 0.31
C ILE A 80 3.71 -1.59 0.80
N VAL A 81 4.99 -1.44 1.13
CA VAL A 81 5.57 -0.16 1.54
C VAL A 81 6.51 0.35 0.46
N LEU A 82 6.35 1.60 0.07
CA LEU A 82 7.26 2.27 -0.88
C LEU A 82 8.20 3.17 -0.08
N SER A 83 9.50 3.07 -0.33
CA SER A 83 10.47 3.88 0.40
C SER A 83 11.74 4.11 -0.39
N GLY A 84 12.29 5.33 -0.29
CA GLY A 84 13.60 5.63 -0.85
C GLY A 84 14.71 5.01 -0.04
N TYR A 85 14.53 4.90 1.25
CA TYR A 85 15.48 4.29 2.15
C TYR A 85 14.79 3.85 3.44
N LEU A 86 15.13 2.65 3.90
CA LEU A 86 14.69 2.16 5.20
C LEU A 86 15.89 1.72 6.02
N SER A 87 15.91 2.14 7.29
CA SER A 87 16.91 1.65 8.22
C SER A 87 16.65 0.16 8.50
N PRO A 88 17.67 -0.60 8.91
CA PRO A 88 17.47 -1.99 9.31
C PRO A 88 16.40 -2.14 10.40
N GLU A 89 16.34 -1.18 11.32
CA GLU A 89 15.35 -1.17 12.39
C GLU A 89 13.92 -1.06 11.83
N ASN A 90 13.69 -0.16 10.87
CA ASN A 90 12.37 -0.01 10.25
C ASN A 90 11.99 -1.24 9.44
N ILE A 91 12.95 -1.83 8.73
CA ILE A 91 12.73 -3.07 7.99
C ILE A 91 12.24 -4.16 8.95
N GLY A 92 12.93 -4.32 10.07
CA GLY A 92 12.54 -5.30 11.08
C GLY A 92 11.13 -5.07 11.63
N THR A 93 10.79 -3.80 11.87
CA THR A 93 9.45 -3.47 12.36
C THR A 93 8.37 -3.82 11.34
N TYR A 94 8.61 -3.53 10.06
CA TYR A 94 7.67 -3.89 9.01
C TYR A 94 7.51 -5.40 8.89
N GLU A 95 8.59 -6.15 9.04
CA GLU A 95 8.52 -7.61 9.03
C GLU A 95 7.65 -8.13 10.17
N GLU A 96 7.81 -7.57 11.37
CA GLU A 96 6.98 -7.93 12.53
C GLU A 96 5.50 -7.63 12.29
N LEU A 97 5.21 -6.61 11.51
CA LEU A 97 3.84 -6.23 11.16
C LEU A 97 3.31 -6.99 9.95
N ALA A 98 4.07 -7.98 9.47
CA ALA A 98 3.68 -8.82 8.34
C ALA A 98 3.43 -8.03 7.06
N VAL A 99 4.26 -7.03 6.79
CA VAL A 99 4.25 -6.33 5.50
C VAL A 99 4.74 -7.32 4.45
N ASP A 100 4.04 -7.39 3.34
CA ASP A 100 4.32 -8.38 2.31
C ASP A 100 5.52 -8.02 1.43
N GLU A 101 5.70 -6.73 1.16
CA GLU A 101 6.76 -6.29 0.28
C GLU A 101 7.17 -4.86 0.58
N VAL A 102 8.46 -4.56 0.39
CA VAL A 102 8.99 -3.19 0.43
C VAL A 102 9.59 -2.92 -0.95
N VAL A 103 9.14 -1.86 -1.60
CA VAL A 103 9.57 -1.48 -2.94
C VAL A 103 10.31 -0.15 -2.87
N GLY A 104 11.46 -0.06 -3.55
CA GLY A 104 12.25 1.17 -3.55
C GLY A 104 11.60 2.31 -4.35
N LYS A 105 11.84 3.53 -3.92
CA LYS A 105 11.45 4.75 -4.66
C LYS A 105 12.69 5.41 -5.24
N PRO A 106 12.65 5.92 -6.45
CA PRO A 106 11.51 5.85 -7.37
C PRO A 106 11.24 4.41 -7.81
N PHE A 107 9.98 4.03 -7.83
CA PHE A 107 9.64 2.66 -8.19
C PHE A 107 9.66 2.45 -9.70
N ASP A 108 10.02 1.25 -10.09
CA ASP A 108 9.94 0.81 -11.48
C ASP A 108 8.53 0.28 -11.70
N SER A 109 7.88 0.75 -12.77
CA SER A 109 6.52 0.32 -13.10
C SER A 109 6.40 -1.19 -13.27
N THR A 110 7.39 -1.80 -13.90
CA THR A 110 7.42 -3.25 -14.11
C THR A 110 7.52 -3.98 -12.77
N GLU A 111 8.39 -3.51 -11.89
CA GLU A 111 8.55 -4.11 -10.56
C GLU A 111 7.25 -4.05 -9.77
N LEU A 112 6.60 -2.89 -9.76
CA LEU A 112 5.35 -2.74 -9.02
C LEU A 112 4.25 -3.64 -9.58
N ARG A 113 4.15 -3.74 -10.90
CA ARG A 113 3.20 -4.64 -11.54
C ARG A 113 3.47 -6.10 -11.17
N GLU A 114 4.73 -6.51 -11.16
CA GLU A 114 5.11 -7.88 -10.82
C GLU A 114 4.79 -8.20 -9.37
N VAL A 115 5.07 -7.27 -8.45
CA VAL A 115 4.76 -7.45 -7.04
C VAL A 115 3.25 -7.63 -6.84
N ILE A 116 2.45 -6.77 -7.46
CA ILE A 116 0.99 -6.87 -7.36
C ILE A 116 0.48 -8.18 -7.95
N ALA A 117 0.99 -8.57 -9.12
CA ALA A 117 0.56 -9.81 -9.76
C ALA A 117 0.86 -11.02 -8.88
N ALA A 118 2.03 -11.05 -8.25
CA ALA A 118 2.40 -12.13 -7.35
C ALA A 118 1.48 -12.19 -6.14
N LEU A 119 1.14 -11.04 -5.55
CA LEU A 119 0.25 -10.99 -4.39
C LEU A 119 -1.19 -11.36 -4.75
N GLU A 120 -1.64 -11.03 -5.96
CA GLU A 120 -2.97 -11.41 -6.42
C GLU A 120 -3.15 -12.93 -6.44
N GLU A 121 -2.10 -13.67 -6.79
CA GLU A 121 -2.15 -15.12 -6.80
C GLU A 121 -2.36 -15.73 -5.42
N GLU A 122 -2.02 -14.99 -4.37
CA GLU A 122 -2.18 -15.44 -2.99
C GLU A 122 -3.56 -15.12 -2.40
N LEU A 123 -4.36 -14.38 -3.12
CA LEU A 123 -5.67 -13.92 -2.61
C LEU A 123 -6.83 -14.84 -3.02
#